data_9b86906bcb27b491f7eb0f019cdd8e9f
#
_entry.id   9b86906bcb27b491f7eb0f019cdd8e9f
#
_cell.length_a   1.000
_cell.length_b   1.000
_cell.length_c   1.000
_cell.angle_alpha   90.00
_cell.angle_beta   90.00
_cell.angle_gamma   90.00
#
_symmetry.space_group_name_H-M   'P 1'
#
loop_
_entity.id
_entity.type
_entity.pdbx_description
1 polymer ?
#
loop_
_entity_poly.entity_id
_entity_poly.type
_entity_poly.pdbx_seq_one_letter_code
_entity_poly.pdbx_strand_id
1 'polypeptide(L)'
;MSGYTARIFAAVIVMSFLSACSSPLAQALSPSPEPVLTPANTPGAASLTTQCVLTPILIPTLPAIIPGYTELDASTNLHMTGNYQLIDLASYRLEITGNVDRPMLISYDELRCMPRVTQRVVLNCPGFFIDEATWSGVPLDYLLNLAGIRPQSYAIQLGSADGYYTTVTLEEVRTSQPFIAYEWEGQPLPILHGFPVRAVFPHILGGKWVKWLVKIEVIP
;
A
#
# COMPACT_ATOMS: atom_id res chain seq x y z
N MET A 1 42.42 17.92 45.22
CA MET A 1 41.69 17.76 46.50
C MET A 1 40.42 16.99 46.10
N SER A 2 40.46 15.71 46.16
CA SER A 2 40.17 14.83 47.28
C SER A 2 38.68 14.67 47.51
N GLY A 3 38.19 13.49 47.39
CA GLY A 3 36.93 13.02 47.93
C GLY A 3 36.42 11.71 47.30
N TYR A 4 37.08 10.61 47.63
CA TYR A 4 36.61 9.23 47.58
C TYR A 4 35.41 9.02 48.50
N THR A 5 34.41 8.24 48.13
CA THR A 5 33.84 7.26 49.06
C THR A 5 33.19 6.08 48.30
N ALA A 6 33.64 4.94 48.70
CA ALA A 6 33.23 3.58 48.28
C ALA A 6 32.24 3.01 49.29
N ARG A 7 31.73 1.80 48.97
CA ARG A 7 31.11 0.73 49.78
C ARG A 7 29.57 0.67 49.70
N ILE A 8 28.86 -0.45 49.68
CA ILE A 8 29.14 -1.77 50.26
C ILE A 8 28.28 -2.82 49.56
N PHE A 9 28.83 -4.02 49.48
CA PHE A 9 28.21 -5.33 49.17
C PHE A 9 27.07 -5.71 50.12
N ALA A 10 26.07 -6.41 49.63
CA ALA A 10 25.28 -7.36 50.44
C ALA A 10 24.89 -8.56 49.59
N ALA A 11 25.49 -9.70 49.89
CA ALA A 11 25.11 -11.02 49.48
C ALA A 11 24.17 -11.62 50.57
N VAL A 12 23.10 -12.30 50.16
CA VAL A 12 22.30 -13.18 51.04
C VAL A 12 21.77 -14.31 50.15
N ILE A 13 22.35 -15.44 50.23
CA ILE A 13 22.04 -16.74 50.86
C ILE A 13 20.82 -17.46 50.25
N VAL A 14 21.16 -18.59 49.66
CA VAL A 14 20.36 -19.74 49.24
C VAL A 14 19.68 -20.41 50.44
N MET A 15 18.43 -20.80 50.31
CA MET A 15 17.86 -21.84 51.12
C MET A 15 17.02 -22.78 50.27
N SER A 16 17.56 -23.98 50.10
CA SER A 16 16.91 -25.19 49.59
C SER A 16 15.93 -25.74 50.60
N PHE A 17 14.72 -26.08 50.21
CA PHE A 17 13.87 -27.01 50.90
C PHE A 17 13.44 -28.12 49.94
N LEU A 18 14.04 -29.30 50.17
CA LEU A 18 13.53 -30.59 49.72
C LEU A 18 12.39 -31.01 50.68
N SER A 19 11.25 -31.37 50.13
CA SER A 19 10.28 -32.21 50.80
C SER A 19 9.71 -33.20 49.81
N ALA A 20 10.09 -34.45 50.05
CA ALA A 20 9.48 -35.63 49.48
C ALA A 20 8.25 -35.98 50.30
N CYS A 21 7.15 -36.38 49.67
CA CYS A 21 6.29 -37.47 50.17
C CYS A 21 5.17 -37.85 49.22
N SER A 22 5.20 -39.10 48.80
CA SER A 22 4.10 -40.08 48.79
C SER A 22 2.97 -39.94 47.77
N SER A 23 3.00 -40.81 46.78
CA SER A 23 1.86 -41.18 45.92
C SER A 23 0.85 -42.07 46.71
N PRO A 24 -0.44 -41.95 46.41
CA PRO A 24 -1.37 -43.09 46.51
C PRO A 24 -1.80 -43.57 45.11
N LEU A 25 -1.96 -44.85 45.01
CA LEU A 25 -2.44 -45.66 43.90
C LEU A 25 -3.70 -45.04 43.25
N ALA A 26 -3.64 -44.81 41.96
CA ALA A 26 -4.83 -44.55 41.16
C ALA A 26 -5.39 -45.87 40.64
N GLN A 27 -6.64 -46.11 41.00
CA GLN A 27 -7.47 -47.19 40.45
C GLN A 27 -7.77 -46.89 38.98
N ALA A 28 -7.54 -47.89 38.12
CA ALA A 28 -7.92 -47.85 36.71
C ALA A 28 -9.44 -47.88 36.58
N LEU A 29 -10.02 -46.78 36.12
CA LEU A 29 -11.38 -46.73 35.60
C LEU A 29 -11.33 -46.98 34.08
N SER A 30 -12.05 -48.03 33.66
CA SER A 30 -12.24 -48.36 32.23
C SER A 30 -12.88 -47.21 31.46
N PRO A 31 -12.42 -46.88 30.25
CA PRO A 31 -13.06 -45.86 29.45
C PRO A 31 -14.43 -46.35 28.91
N SER A 32 -15.45 -45.58 29.18
CA SER A 32 -16.76 -45.68 28.54
C SER A 32 -16.62 -45.27 27.05
N PRO A 33 -17.34 -45.94 26.11
CA PRO A 33 -17.24 -45.57 24.70
C PRO A 33 -17.85 -44.17 24.47
N GLU A 34 -17.04 -43.29 23.91
CA GLU A 34 -17.51 -41.99 23.39
C GLU A 34 -18.48 -42.18 22.21
N PRO A 35 -19.54 -41.36 22.13
CA PRO A 35 -20.40 -41.38 20.96
C PRO A 35 -19.65 -40.84 19.73
N VAL A 36 -19.57 -41.69 18.71
CA VAL A 36 -19.07 -41.31 17.38
C VAL A 36 -19.99 -40.20 16.81
N LEU A 37 -19.56 -38.95 16.86
CA LEU A 37 -20.19 -37.87 16.16
C LEU A 37 -19.89 -38.03 14.67
N THR A 38 -20.89 -38.43 13.91
CA THR A 38 -20.90 -38.36 12.44
C THR A 38 -20.65 -36.92 12.03
N PRO A 39 -19.69 -36.65 11.13
CA PRO A 39 -19.50 -35.26 10.65
C PRO A 39 -20.77 -34.83 9.90
N ALA A 40 -21.46 -33.82 10.46
CA ALA A 40 -22.51 -33.13 9.75
C ALA A 40 -21.90 -32.52 8.50
N ASN A 41 -22.42 -32.89 7.33
CA ASN A 41 -22.13 -32.23 6.06
C ASN A 41 -22.51 -30.75 6.18
N THR A 42 -21.56 -29.91 6.53
CA THR A 42 -21.67 -28.47 6.37
C THR A 42 -21.69 -28.21 4.86
N PRO A 43 -22.74 -27.57 4.31
CA PRO A 43 -22.71 -27.16 2.90
C PRO A 43 -21.47 -26.28 2.73
N GLY A 44 -20.56 -26.69 1.86
CA GLY A 44 -19.35 -25.95 1.57
C GLY A 44 -19.71 -24.53 1.23
N ALA A 45 -19.16 -23.58 1.99
CA ALA A 45 -19.10 -22.19 1.58
C ALA A 45 -18.39 -22.19 0.21
N ALA A 46 -19.18 -22.05 -0.85
CA ALA A 46 -18.65 -21.79 -2.18
C ALA A 46 -17.86 -20.50 -2.07
N SER A 47 -16.56 -20.61 -1.98
CA SER A 47 -15.65 -19.49 -2.15
C SER A 47 -15.83 -19.02 -3.59
N LEU A 48 -16.68 -18.02 -3.78
CA LEU A 48 -16.76 -17.27 -5.04
C LEU A 48 -15.47 -16.46 -5.15
N THR A 49 -14.37 -17.13 -5.44
CA THR A 49 -13.18 -16.48 -6.00
C THR A 49 -13.60 -16.07 -7.41
N THR A 50 -14.17 -14.88 -7.53
CA THR A 50 -14.35 -14.25 -8.82
C THR A 50 -12.95 -14.09 -9.41
N GLN A 51 -12.57 -14.99 -10.32
CA GLN A 51 -11.30 -14.86 -11.03
C GLN A 51 -11.37 -13.55 -11.80
N CYS A 52 -10.45 -12.64 -11.50
CA CYS A 52 -10.30 -11.41 -12.26
C CYS A 52 -9.82 -11.78 -13.68
N VAL A 53 -10.67 -11.54 -14.65
CA VAL A 53 -10.34 -11.74 -16.07
C VAL A 53 -9.89 -10.40 -16.63
N LEU A 54 -8.61 -10.27 -16.90
CA LEU A 54 -8.03 -9.06 -17.46
C LEU A 54 -8.09 -9.07 -18.99
N THR A 55 -8.57 -7.98 -19.57
CA THR A 55 -8.40 -7.71 -20.99
C THR A 55 -6.97 -7.22 -21.24
N PRO A 56 -6.24 -7.76 -22.24
CA PRO A 56 -4.96 -7.22 -22.65
C PRO A 56 -5.05 -5.71 -22.94
N ILE A 57 -4.04 -4.95 -22.52
CA ILE A 57 -3.97 -3.53 -22.82
C ILE A 57 -3.05 -3.27 -24.01
N LEU A 58 -3.31 -2.20 -24.74
CA LEU A 58 -2.34 -1.65 -25.68
C LEU A 58 -1.34 -0.82 -24.88
N ILE A 59 -0.06 -1.21 -24.92
CA ILE A 59 1.01 -0.45 -24.29
C ILE A 59 1.13 0.91 -24.98
N PRO A 60 1.02 2.03 -24.26
CA PRO A 60 1.12 3.36 -24.85
C PRO A 60 2.51 3.60 -25.43
N THR A 61 2.59 4.44 -26.46
CA THR A 61 3.84 4.88 -27.07
C THR A 61 4.06 6.36 -26.78
N LEU A 62 5.31 6.81 -26.91
CA LEU A 62 5.60 8.24 -26.82
C LEU A 62 4.96 8.97 -28.01
N PRO A 63 4.43 10.20 -27.80
CA PRO A 63 4.01 11.03 -28.91
C PRO A 63 5.21 11.44 -29.77
N ALA A 64 4.96 11.78 -31.04
CA ALA A 64 6.01 12.20 -31.97
C ALA A 64 6.72 13.50 -31.51
N ILE A 65 6.02 14.36 -30.79
CA ILE A 65 6.55 15.59 -30.20
C ILE A 65 6.38 15.48 -28.68
N ILE A 66 7.48 15.58 -27.96
CA ILE A 66 7.47 15.62 -26.49
C ILE A 66 7.45 17.10 -26.08
N PRO A 67 6.38 17.57 -25.41
CA PRO A 67 6.29 18.95 -24.97
C PRO A 67 7.34 19.27 -23.91
N GLY A 68 7.74 20.52 -23.82
CA GLY A 68 8.59 21.03 -22.75
C GLY A 68 7.88 21.05 -21.39
N TYR A 69 8.64 21.37 -20.34
CA TYR A 69 8.11 21.48 -19.00
C TYR A 69 7.02 22.56 -18.94
N THR A 70 5.86 22.22 -18.41
CA THR A 70 4.61 23.00 -18.35
C THR A 70 3.98 23.34 -19.70
N GLU A 71 4.44 22.74 -20.80
CA GLU A 71 3.78 22.85 -22.08
C GLU A 71 2.65 21.83 -22.22
N LEU A 72 1.67 22.16 -23.06
CA LEU A 72 0.52 21.33 -23.34
C LEU A 72 0.90 20.17 -24.25
N ASP A 73 0.62 18.94 -23.84
CA ASP A 73 0.62 17.77 -24.69
C ASP A 73 -0.66 17.75 -25.54
N ALA A 74 -0.53 18.09 -26.82
CA ALA A 74 -1.67 18.16 -27.74
C ALA A 74 -2.39 16.80 -27.94
N SER A 75 -1.73 15.67 -27.62
CA SER A 75 -2.35 14.34 -27.75
C SER A 75 -3.31 14.02 -26.62
N THR A 76 -3.15 14.65 -25.47
CA THR A 76 -3.92 14.36 -24.24
C THR A 76 -4.67 15.60 -23.71
N ASN A 77 -4.29 16.78 -24.16
CA ASN A 77 -4.75 18.06 -23.60
C ASN A 77 -4.39 18.21 -22.10
N LEU A 78 -3.28 17.61 -21.68
CA LEU A 78 -2.71 17.73 -20.33
C LEU A 78 -1.33 18.37 -20.40
N HIS A 79 -0.93 19.11 -19.37
CA HIS A 79 0.38 19.75 -19.33
C HIS A 79 1.47 18.77 -18.86
N MET A 80 2.63 18.83 -19.51
CA MET A 80 3.78 17.99 -19.18
C MET A 80 4.52 18.53 -17.96
N THR A 81 4.85 17.64 -17.02
CA THR A 81 5.75 17.90 -15.88
C THR A 81 6.61 16.68 -15.59
N GLY A 82 7.75 16.86 -14.94
CA GLY A 82 8.70 15.77 -14.62
C GLY A 82 9.42 15.23 -15.86
N ASN A 83 10.23 14.19 -15.64
CA ASN A 83 10.98 13.51 -16.68
C ASN A 83 10.33 12.16 -16.99
N TYR A 84 9.77 12.00 -18.20
CA TYR A 84 9.05 10.77 -18.53
C TYR A 84 9.92 9.52 -18.35
N GLN A 85 9.27 8.44 -17.94
CA GLN A 85 9.91 7.16 -17.68
C GLN A 85 9.34 6.08 -18.60
N LEU A 86 10.22 5.24 -19.14
CA LEU A 86 9.84 4.04 -19.88
C LEU A 86 9.89 2.85 -18.93
N ILE A 87 8.74 2.45 -18.42
CA ILE A 87 8.62 1.40 -17.41
C ILE A 87 8.08 0.13 -18.08
N ASP A 88 8.84 -0.97 -17.95
CA ASP A 88 8.41 -2.29 -18.39
C ASP A 88 7.39 -2.88 -17.41
N LEU A 89 6.20 -3.22 -17.90
CA LEU A 89 5.13 -3.80 -17.09
C LEU A 89 5.47 -5.17 -16.50
N ALA A 90 6.29 -5.97 -17.18
CA ALA A 90 6.64 -7.30 -16.69
C ALA A 90 7.42 -7.22 -15.36
N SER A 91 8.28 -6.23 -15.25
CA SER A 91 9.11 -5.97 -14.07
C SER A 91 8.50 -4.96 -13.10
N TYR A 92 7.50 -4.18 -13.53
CA TYR A 92 6.89 -3.15 -12.69
C TYR A 92 6.28 -3.73 -11.41
N ARG A 93 6.59 -3.10 -10.28
CA ARG A 93 5.94 -3.35 -8.99
C ARG A 93 5.75 -2.02 -8.25
N LEU A 94 4.53 -1.82 -7.75
CA LEU A 94 4.25 -0.78 -6.76
C LEU A 94 4.61 -1.34 -5.39
N GLU A 95 5.60 -0.75 -4.75
CA GLU A 95 6.04 -1.11 -3.40
C GLU A 95 5.22 -0.34 -2.35
N ILE A 96 4.68 -1.04 -1.36
CA ILE A 96 4.07 -0.45 -0.17
C ILE A 96 4.84 -0.95 1.05
N THR A 97 5.48 -0.03 1.78
CA THR A 97 6.40 -0.32 2.88
C THR A 97 6.27 0.67 4.05
N GLY A 98 7.23 0.64 4.96
CA GLY A 98 7.29 1.51 6.12
C GLY A 98 6.50 0.94 7.30
N ASN A 99 5.75 1.78 8.01
CA ASN A 99 5.03 1.39 9.22
C ASN A 99 3.71 0.67 8.91
N VAL A 100 3.83 -0.52 8.31
CA VAL A 100 2.72 -1.41 7.93
C VAL A 100 2.91 -2.81 8.51
N ASP A 101 1.82 -3.56 8.62
CA ASP A 101 1.87 -4.96 9.06
C ASP A 101 2.34 -5.91 7.95
N ARG A 102 1.97 -5.60 6.71
CA ARG A 102 2.20 -6.43 5.53
C ARG A 102 2.78 -5.57 4.40
N PRO A 103 4.11 -5.45 4.28
CA PRO A 103 4.73 -4.86 3.10
C PRO A 103 4.31 -5.62 1.84
N MET A 104 4.07 -4.89 0.74
CA MET A 104 3.54 -5.46 -0.49
C MET A 104 4.36 -5.01 -1.70
N LEU A 105 4.43 -5.88 -2.70
CA LEU A 105 4.90 -5.60 -4.05
C LEU A 105 3.78 -5.97 -5.01
N ILE A 106 3.13 -4.99 -5.61
CA ILE A 106 1.91 -5.15 -6.39
C ILE A 106 2.23 -4.91 -7.86
N SER A 107 1.95 -5.88 -8.71
CA SER A 107 2.07 -5.74 -10.17
C SER A 107 0.96 -4.85 -10.74
N TYR A 108 1.15 -4.39 -11.98
CA TYR A 108 0.13 -3.61 -12.70
C TYR A 108 -1.18 -4.39 -12.85
N ASP A 109 -1.10 -5.68 -13.16
CA ASP A 109 -2.28 -6.52 -13.35
C ASP A 109 -3.01 -6.79 -12.02
N GLU A 110 -2.30 -6.97 -10.92
CA GLU A 110 -2.92 -7.08 -9.60
C GLU A 110 -3.68 -5.81 -9.22
N LEU A 111 -3.12 -4.62 -9.51
CA LEU A 111 -3.84 -3.34 -9.31
C LEU A 111 -5.14 -3.30 -10.12
N ARG A 112 -5.12 -3.74 -11.38
CA ARG A 112 -6.32 -3.77 -12.24
C ARG A 112 -7.39 -4.74 -11.78
N CYS A 113 -7.04 -5.71 -10.94
CA CYS A 113 -7.96 -6.67 -10.32
C CYS A 113 -8.55 -6.20 -8.99
N MET A 114 -8.09 -5.08 -8.45
CA MET A 114 -8.58 -4.51 -7.19
C MET A 114 -9.83 -3.63 -7.40
N PRO A 115 -10.53 -3.26 -6.32
CA PRO A 115 -11.65 -2.32 -6.42
C PRO A 115 -11.27 -1.08 -7.22
N ARG A 116 -12.17 -0.65 -8.11
CA ARG A 116 -11.94 0.45 -9.04
C ARG A 116 -12.82 1.64 -8.72
N VAL A 117 -12.25 2.82 -8.73
CA VAL A 117 -12.97 4.10 -8.78
C VAL A 117 -12.71 4.77 -10.13
N THR A 118 -13.69 5.50 -10.64
CA THR A 118 -13.57 6.36 -11.83
C THR A 118 -14.10 7.73 -11.47
N GLN A 119 -13.28 8.75 -11.67
CA GLN A 119 -13.62 10.12 -11.30
C GLN A 119 -13.04 11.12 -12.30
N ARG A 120 -13.86 12.14 -12.66
CA ARG A 120 -13.38 13.32 -13.35
C ARG A 120 -12.83 14.30 -12.32
N VAL A 121 -11.56 14.67 -12.44
CA VAL A 121 -10.85 15.44 -11.43
C VAL A 121 -10.06 16.58 -12.06
N VAL A 122 -10.09 17.73 -11.40
CA VAL A 122 -9.28 18.90 -11.75
C VAL A 122 -7.93 18.79 -11.05
N LEU A 123 -6.87 18.85 -11.84
CA LEU A 123 -5.48 18.99 -11.41
C LEU A 123 -5.10 20.46 -11.45
N ASN A 124 -4.89 21.07 -10.30
CA ASN A 124 -4.49 22.48 -10.21
C ASN A 124 -3.01 22.61 -9.85
N CYS A 125 -2.21 23.17 -10.75
CA CYS A 125 -0.82 23.58 -10.53
C CYS A 125 -0.75 25.11 -10.51
N PRO A 126 -0.86 25.76 -9.35
CA PRO A 126 -1.00 27.21 -9.24
C PRO A 126 0.15 27.96 -9.93
N GLY A 127 -0.19 28.95 -10.74
CA GLY A 127 0.78 29.76 -11.49
C GLY A 127 1.30 29.13 -12.77
N PHE A 128 0.89 27.88 -13.08
CA PHE A 128 1.31 27.17 -14.28
C PHE A 128 0.13 26.77 -15.16
N PHE A 129 -0.75 25.86 -14.66
CA PHE A 129 -1.85 25.34 -15.46
C PHE A 129 -2.96 24.73 -14.59
N ILE A 130 -4.10 24.48 -15.23
CA ILE A 130 -5.21 23.70 -14.71
C ILE A 130 -5.58 22.67 -15.77
N ASP A 131 -5.51 21.39 -15.41
CA ASP A 131 -5.94 20.28 -16.25
C ASP A 131 -7.20 19.63 -15.67
N GLU A 132 -8.02 19.03 -16.52
CA GLU A 132 -9.16 18.25 -16.09
C GLU A 132 -9.28 16.99 -16.95
N ALA A 133 -9.43 15.84 -16.31
CA ALA A 133 -9.58 14.58 -17.03
C ALA A 133 -10.31 13.54 -16.17
N THR A 134 -10.77 12.47 -16.81
CA THR A 134 -11.33 11.30 -16.15
C THR A 134 -10.25 10.27 -15.89
N TRP A 135 -10.08 9.90 -14.63
CA TRP A 135 -9.09 8.92 -14.18
C TRP A 135 -9.76 7.72 -13.55
N SER A 136 -9.21 6.52 -13.76
CA SER A 136 -9.67 5.33 -13.07
C SER A 136 -8.50 4.59 -12.41
N GLY A 137 -8.76 4.02 -11.23
CA GLY A 137 -7.72 3.34 -10.47
C GLY A 137 -8.20 2.75 -9.16
N VAL A 138 -7.27 2.31 -8.33
CA VAL A 138 -7.53 1.70 -7.02
C VAL A 138 -7.58 2.76 -5.94
N PRO A 139 -8.64 2.82 -5.09
CA PRO A 139 -8.66 3.70 -3.93
C PRO A 139 -7.41 3.50 -3.05
N LEU A 140 -6.74 4.60 -2.69
CA LEU A 140 -5.51 4.50 -1.90
C LEU A 140 -5.77 3.97 -0.48
N ASP A 141 -6.90 4.32 0.12
CA ASP A 141 -7.33 3.79 1.42
C ASP A 141 -7.49 2.25 1.41
N TYR A 142 -8.00 1.68 0.29
CA TYR A 142 -8.06 0.23 0.12
C TYR A 142 -6.67 -0.41 0.18
N LEU A 143 -5.69 0.15 -0.53
CA LEU A 143 -4.30 -0.35 -0.52
C LEU A 143 -3.66 -0.22 0.86
N LEU A 144 -3.86 0.90 1.54
CA LEU A 144 -3.33 1.16 2.88
C LEU A 144 -3.97 0.24 3.93
N ASN A 145 -5.27 -0.03 3.83
CA ASN A 145 -5.96 -1.00 4.68
C ASN A 145 -5.48 -2.42 4.42
N LEU A 146 -5.23 -2.78 3.16
CA LEU A 146 -4.69 -4.10 2.81
C LEU A 146 -3.28 -4.29 3.37
N ALA A 147 -2.43 -3.26 3.35
CA ALA A 147 -1.11 -3.27 3.98
C ALA A 147 -1.16 -3.29 5.51
N GLY A 148 -2.23 -2.79 6.11
CA GLY A 148 -2.39 -2.69 7.56
C GLY A 148 -1.52 -1.58 8.15
N ILE A 149 -1.97 -0.32 8.05
CA ILE A 149 -1.26 0.81 8.66
C ILE A 149 -1.24 0.63 10.18
N ARG A 150 -0.05 0.69 10.77
CA ARG A 150 0.11 0.61 12.22
C ARG A 150 -0.31 1.90 12.92
N PRO A 151 -0.75 1.82 14.18
CA PRO A 151 -0.90 3.00 15.03
C PRO A 151 0.38 3.85 14.99
N GLN A 152 0.30 5.13 15.29
CA GLN A 152 1.38 6.13 15.26
C GLN A 152 1.80 6.59 13.85
N SER A 153 1.30 5.96 12.80
CA SER A 153 1.51 6.49 11.43
C SER A 153 0.77 7.81 11.26
N TYR A 154 1.43 8.81 10.69
CA TYR A 154 0.83 10.12 10.45
C TYR A 154 0.81 10.56 8.99
N ALA A 155 1.65 9.97 8.15
CA ALA A 155 1.81 10.36 6.76
C ALA A 155 2.21 9.17 5.88
N ILE A 156 2.15 9.39 4.57
CA ILE A 156 2.76 8.54 3.56
C ILE A 156 3.73 9.36 2.72
N GLN A 157 4.83 8.76 2.29
CA GLN A 157 5.69 9.30 1.26
C GLN A 157 5.44 8.55 -0.04
N LEU A 158 5.24 9.28 -1.13
CA LEU A 158 5.03 8.77 -2.46
C LEU A 158 6.31 8.98 -3.27
N GLY A 159 6.86 7.93 -3.86
CA GLY A 159 8.08 7.97 -4.67
C GLY A 159 7.82 7.61 -6.13
N SER A 160 8.37 8.42 -7.01
CA SER A 160 8.33 8.27 -8.46
C SER A 160 9.58 7.60 -9.02
N ALA A 161 9.47 6.95 -10.17
CA ALA A 161 10.62 6.38 -10.89
C ALA A 161 11.59 7.45 -11.43
N ASP A 162 11.16 8.71 -11.60
CA ASP A 162 12.04 9.82 -12.00
C ASP A 162 12.80 10.46 -10.84
N GLY A 163 12.64 9.92 -9.61
CA GLY A 163 13.27 10.41 -8.39
C GLY A 163 12.47 11.49 -7.65
N TYR A 164 11.33 11.94 -8.18
CA TYR A 164 10.45 12.83 -7.45
C TYR A 164 9.81 12.12 -6.26
N TYR A 165 9.65 12.82 -5.15
CA TYR A 165 8.90 12.33 -3.99
C TYR A 165 8.14 13.46 -3.30
N THR A 166 7.07 13.09 -2.60
CA THR A 166 6.29 14.02 -1.80
C THR A 166 5.67 13.30 -0.61
N THR A 167 5.39 14.03 0.45
CA THR A 167 4.74 13.51 1.65
C THR A 167 3.30 14.02 1.73
N VAL A 168 2.37 13.14 2.07
CA VAL A 168 0.94 13.42 2.25
C VAL A 168 0.54 12.90 3.62
N THR A 169 -0.14 13.71 4.40
CA THR A 169 -0.65 13.29 5.72
C THR A 169 -1.80 12.29 5.56
N LEU A 170 -1.98 11.41 6.54
CA LEU A 170 -3.14 10.50 6.53
C LEU A 170 -4.48 11.26 6.63
N GLU A 171 -4.47 12.50 7.14
CA GLU A 171 -5.62 13.38 7.13
C GLU A 171 -5.95 13.85 5.71
N GLU A 172 -4.96 14.28 4.93
CA GLU A 172 -5.12 14.61 3.51
C GLU A 172 -5.62 13.39 2.71
N VAL A 173 -5.14 12.18 3.01
CA VAL A 173 -5.63 10.94 2.38
C VAL A 173 -7.11 10.72 2.69
N ARG A 174 -7.53 10.87 3.95
CA ARG A 174 -8.94 10.70 4.34
C ARG A 174 -9.87 11.72 3.72
N THR A 175 -9.45 12.98 3.65
CA THR A 175 -10.29 14.09 3.19
C THR A 175 -10.37 14.20 1.67
N SER A 176 -9.29 13.87 0.94
CA SER A 176 -9.25 13.97 -0.52
C SER A 176 -9.66 12.69 -1.24
N GLN A 177 -9.75 11.56 -0.54
CA GLN A 177 -10.10 10.25 -1.12
C GLN A 177 -9.28 9.93 -2.39
N PRO A 178 -7.93 9.92 -2.29
CA PRO A 178 -7.08 9.72 -3.44
C PRO A 178 -7.11 8.28 -3.94
N PHE A 179 -6.67 8.10 -5.16
CA PHE A 179 -6.55 6.77 -5.77
C PHE A 179 -5.28 6.66 -6.63
N ILE A 180 -4.83 5.43 -6.84
CA ILE A 180 -3.72 5.11 -7.72
C ILE A 180 -4.30 4.81 -9.08
N ALA A 181 -4.22 5.79 -9.99
CA ALA A 181 -4.78 5.69 -11.33
C ALA A 181 -3.88 4.86 -12.24
N TYR A 182 -4.50 3.98 -13.02
CA TYR A 182 -3.90 3.19 -14.08
C TYR A 182 -4.57 3.42 -15.44
N GLU A 183 -5.64 4.23 -15.48
CA GLU A 183 -6.31 4.64 -16.71
C GLU A 183 -6.59 6.14 -16.72
N TRP A 184 -6.56 6.70 -17.93
CA TRP A 184 -6.94 8.05 -18.29
C TRP A 184 -7.92 7.97 -19.46
N GLU A 185 -9.08 8.64 -19.37
CA GLU A 185 -10.17 8.65 -20.36
C GLU A 185 -10.54 7.23 -20.86
N GLY A 186 -10.51 6.24 -19.93
CA GLY A 186 -10.84 4.84 -20.23
C GLY A 186 -9.76 4.05 -20.99
N GLN A 187 -8.56 4.61 -21.16
CA GLN A 187 -7.39 3.98 -21.77
C GLN A 187 -6.25 3.89 -20.76
N PRO A 188 -5.22 3.03 -20.97
CA PRO A 188 -4.01 3.07 -20.17
C PRO A 188 -3.42 4.48 -20.11
N LEU A 189 -2.80 4.85 -19.00
CA LEU A 189 -2.17 6.17 -18.86
C LEU A 189 -1.18 6.44 -20.00
N PRO A 190 -1.15 7.65 -20.58
CA PRO A 190 -0.06 8.02 -21.49
C PRO A 190 1.29 8.02 -20.77
N ILE A 191 2.37 7.69 -21.48
CA ILE A 191 3.73 7.62 -20.90
C ILE A 191 4.10 8.97 -20.25
N LEU A 192 3.84 10.09 -20.90
CA LEU A 192 4.17 11.43 -20.38
C LEU A 192 3.38 11.80 -19.12
N HIS A 193 2.25 11.12 -18.89
CA HIS A 193 1.34 11.45 -17.79
C HIS A 193 1.31 10.40 -16.67
N GLY A 194 2.30 9.48 -16.64
CA GLY A 194 2.56 8.62 -15.49
C GLY A 194 2.33 7.14 -15.69
N PHE A 195 2.29 6.62 -16.94
CA PHE A 195 2.23 5.17 -17.17
C PHE A 195 3.37 4.45 -16.42
N PRO A 196 3.13 3.31 -15.74
CA PRO A 196 1.88 2.55 -15.69
C PRO A 196 0.85 3.08 -14.69
N VAL A 197 1.27 3.74 -13.61
CA VAL A 197 0.36 4.26 -12.60
C VAL A 197 0.82 5.61 -12.05
N ARG A 198 -0.14 6.40 -11.59
CA ARG A 198 0.10 7.67 -10.90
C ARG A 198 -0.81 7.84 -9.69
N ALA A 199 -0.40 8.67 -8.75
CA ALA A 199 -1.28 9.11 -7.68
C ALA A 199 -2.16 10.27 -8.16
N VAL A 200 -3.46 10.20 -7.84
CA VAL A 200 -4.47 11.22 -8.11
C VAL A 200 -5.07 11.65 -6.77
N PHE A 201 -4.98 12.95 -6.48
CA PHE A 201 -5.45 13.54 -5.22
C PHE A 201 -6.52 14.61 -5.50
N PRO A 202 -7.82 14.23 -5.54
CA PRO A 202 -8.90 15.21 -5.68
C PRO A 202 -8.78 16.33 -4.66
N HIS A 203 -9.01 17.57 -5.08
CA HIS A 203 -8.99 18.78 -4.23
C HIS A 203 -7.63 19.16 -3.61
N ILE A 204 -6.56 18.47 -3.97
CA ILE A 204 -5.20 18.78 -3.53
C ILE A 204 -4.35 19.23 -4.72
N LEU A 205 -3.43 20.17 -4.47
CA LEU A 205 -2.57 20.77 -5.50
C LEU A 205 -1.68 19.72 -6.20
N GLY A 206 -1.37 19.98 -7.47
CA GLY A 206 -0.67 19.08 -8.38
C GLY A 206 0.67 18.51 -7.88
N GLY A 207 1.36 19.21 -6.99
CA GLY A 207 2.60 18.71 -6.36
C GLY A 207 2.43 17.43 -5.53
N LYS A 208 1.20 16.99 -5.23
CA LYS A 208 0.94 15.70 -4.58
C LYS A 208 0.59 14.59 -5.58
N TRP A 209 0.39 14.92 -6.86
CA TRP A 209 0.00 13.98 -7.90
C TRP A 209 1.22 13.31 -8.54
N VAL A 210 1.83 12.36 -7.84
CA VAL A 210 3.06 11.70 -8.28
C VAL A 210 2.81 10.84 -9.52
N LYS A 211 3.53 11.09 -10.61
CA LYS A 211 3.56 10.29 -11.84
C LYS A 211 4.58 9.16 -11.71
N TRP A 212 4.44 8.11 -12.54
CA TRP A 212 5.36 6.95 -12.57
C TRP A 212 5.62 6.41 -11.16
N LEU A 213 4.53 6.28 -10.39
CA LEU A 213 4.59 5.90 -8.98
C LEU A 213 5.15 4.48 -8.83
N VAL A 214 6.18 4.33 -8.01
CA VAL A 214 6.82 3.04 -7.73
C VAL A 214 6.84 2.71 -6.24
N LYS A 215 6.64 3.68 -5.36
CA LYS A 215 6.71 3.47 -3.92
C LYS A 215 5.68 4.28 -3.14
N ILE A 216 5.09 3.62 -2.13
CA ILE A 216 4.30 4.23 -1.07
C ILE A 216 4.93 3.79 0.25
N GLU A 217 5.48 4.72 1.01
CA GLU A 217 6.09 4.43 2.31
C GLU A 217 5.28 5.08 3.43
N VAL A 218 4.76 4.26 4.35
CA VAL A 218 4.03 4.73 5.52
C VAL A 218 5.00 5.19 6.59
N ILE A 219 4.87 6.44 7.03
CA ILE A 219 5.77 7.11 7.98
C ILE A 219 5.14 7.09 9.38
N PRO A 220 5.90 6.63 10.41
CA PRO A 220 5.47 6.63 11.82
C PRO A 220 5.39 8.03 12.38
#